data_9ee6a78705d12e1477a077780833303e
#
_entry.id   9ee6a78705d12e1477a077780833303e
#
_cell.length_a   1.000
_cell.length_b   1.000
_cell.length_c   1.000
_cell.angle_alpha   90.00
_cell.angle_beta   90.00
_cell.angle_gamma   90.00
#
_symmetry.space_group_name_H-M   'P 1'
#
loop_
_entity.id
_entity.type
_entity.pdbx_description
1 polymer ?
#
loop_
_entity_poly.entity_id
_entity_poly.type
_entity_poly.pdbx_seq_one_letter_code
_entity_poly.pdbx_strand_id
1 'polypeptide(L)'
;MKEDVLEQVVDDYLQFKGYFTTHNVRFRPRTDHPEYVSQQDSVASDVDVVAYNPNLSGVQRVVVVSCKSWQTGFDATAKLAELRGTKKNPKRPTWRHFRELWVPRWSEGFRTQIEALTGEPVFSYRIAVTRLKGDATAWPEDPTIKANLPGCSVGFLTLEEMWATMLDELTTTPAASEIGRLAQLLKAAGLTAPTVVAPPAAPPPGSDAAADEEDDG
;
A
#
# COMPACT_ATOMS: atom_id res chain seq x y z
N MET A 1 16.65 11.23 11.69
CA MET A 1 16.41 10.01 10.88
C MET A 1 16.22 10.49 9.46
N LYS A 2 16.87 9.92 8.46
CA LYS A 2 16.53 10.28 7.06
C LYS A 2 15.16 9.69 6.79
N GLU A 3 14.19 10.54 6.49
CA GLU A 3 12.88 10.08 6.01
C GLU A 3 13.06 9.27 4.73
N ASP A 4 12.34 8.16 4.63
CA ASP A 4 12.31 7.36 3.40
C ASP A 4 11.60 8.19 2.32
N VAL A 5 12.17 8.24 1.11
CA VAL A 5 11.56 8.99 -0.01
C VAL A 5 10.15 8.48 -0.32
N LEU A 6 9.88 7.18 -0.13
CA LEU A 6 8.53 6.64 -0.34
C LEU A 6 7.54 7.20 0.69
N GLU A 7 7.95 7.40 1.96
CA GLU A 7 7.12 8.03 2.98
C GLU A 7 6.77 9.48 2.61
N GLN A 8 7.74 10.23 2.07
CA GLN A 8 7.49 11.60 1.58
C GLN A 8 6.53 11.63 0.39
N VAL A 9 6.65 10.68 -0.56
CA VAL A 9 5.70 10.57 -1.68
C VAL A 9 4.30 10.22 -1.18
N VAL A 10 4.17 9.32 -0.22
CA VAL A 10 2.88 8.98 0.42
C VAL A 10 2.28 10.20 1.11
N ASP A 11 3.08 10.95 1.85
CA ASP A 11 2.66 12.17 2.52
C ASP A 11 2.08 13.19 1.53
N ASP A 12 2.85 13.53 0.51
CA ASP A 12 2.42 14.46 -0.54
C ASP A 12 1.15 13.98 -1.25
N TYR A 13 1.10 12.70 -1.63
CA TYR A 13 -0.07 12.10 -2.25
C TYR A 13 -1.33 12.25 -1.38
N LEU A 14 -1.23 11.98 -0.08
CA LEU A 14 -2.36 12.11 0.83
C LEU A 14 -2.77 13.56 1.05
N GLN A 15 -1.81 14.50 1.12
CA GLN A 15 -2.09 15.93 1.19
C GLN A 15 -2.80 16.41 -0.09
N PHE A 16 -2.38 15.98 -1.28
CA PHE A 16 -3.10 16.26 -2.53
C PHE A 16 -4.54 15.72 -2.52
N LYS A 17 -4.79 14.62 -1.81
CA LYS A 17 -6.15 14.09 -1.60
C LYS A 17 -6.94 14.81 -0.48
N GLY A 18 -6.38 15.89 0.09
CA GLY A 18 -7.04 16.69 1.11
C GLY A 18 -6.96 16.12 2.53
N TYR A 19 -6.01 15.24 2.80
CA TYR A 19 -5.76 14.72 4.14
C TYR A 19 -4.76 15.60 4.90
N PHE A 20 -4.95 15.69 6.22
CA PHE A 20 -3.90 16.08 7.15
C PHE A 20 -3.11 14.84 7.55
N THR A 21 -1.81 14.94 7.62
CA THR A 21 -0.91 13.80 7.84
C THR A 21 -0.08 13.95 9.11
N THR A 22 0.28 12.82 9.70
CA THR A 22 1.28 12.71 10.76
C THR A 22 2.13 11.45 10.54
N HIS A 23 3.37 11.45 11.03
CA HIS A 23 4.37 10.45 10.71
C HIS A 23 4.83 9.67 11.93
N ASN A 24 5.35 8.47 11.70
CA ASN A 24 6.03 7.63 12.70
C ASN A 24 5.19 7.45 13.97
N VAL A 25 3.89 7.16 13.80
CA VAL A 25 2.97 6.96 14.92
C VAL A 25 3.30 5.65 15.63
N ARG A 26 3.82 5.79 16.86
CA ARG A 26 4.25 4.64 17.65
C ARG A 26 3.09 3.94 18.30
N PHE A 27 3.13 2.62 18.30
CA PHE A 27 2.19 1.78 19.01
C PHE A 27 2.92 0.62 19.71
N ARG A 28 2.25 -0.01 20.67
CA ARG A 28 2.76 -1.15 21.42
C ARG A 28 1.71 -2.25 21.44
N PRO A 29 2.12 -3.51 21.55
CA PRO A 29 1.17 -4.58 21.76
C PRO A 29 0.50 -4.41 23.13
N ARG A 30 -0.68 -4.96 23.30
CA ARG A 30 -1.36 -4.99 24.58
C ARG A 30 -0.59 -5.89 25.56
N THR A 31 -0.19 -5.33 26.68
CA THR A 31 0.59 -6.06 27.70
C THR A 31 -0.26 -7.02 28.52
N ASP A 32 -1.58 -6.82 28.55
CA ASP A 32 -2.58 -7.67 29.20
C ASP A 32 -3.13 -8.78 28.29
N HIS A 33 -2.67 -8.86 27.04
CA HIS A 33 -3.07 -9.92 26.11
C HIS A 33 -2.47 -11.27 26.53
N PRO A 34 -3.23 -12.39 26.53
CA PRO A 34 -2.77 -13.71 26.96
C PRO A 34 -1.49 -14.21 26.26
N GLU A 35 -1.31 -13.79 24.99
CA GLU A 35 -0.15 -14.17 24.19
C GLU A 35 1.00 -13.16 24.24
N TYR A 36 0.98 -12.20 25.18
CA TYR A 36 2.07 -11.24 25.33
C TYR A 36 3.36 -11.91 25.79
N VAL A 37 4.45 -11.68 25.06
CA VAL A 37 5.77 -12.23 25.37
C VAL A 37 6.76 -11.06 25.53
N SER A 38 7.12 -10.73 26.76
CA SER A 38 7.95 -9.56 27.09
C SER A 38 9.28 -9.47 26.32
N GLN A 39 9.91 -10.61 26.04
CA GLN A 39 11.16 -10.66 25.27
C GLN A 39 10.99 -10.27 23.78
N GLN A 40 9.80 -10.45 23.23
CA GLN A 40 9.50 -10.16 21.81
C GLN A 40 8.72 -8.85 21.64
N ASP A 41 7.92 -8.49 22.62
CA ASP A 41 6.88 -7.48 22.54
C ASP A 41 7.20 -6.19 23.31
N SER A 42 8.35 -6.13 24.00
CA SER A 42 8.76 -4.98 24.81
C SER A 42 9.11 -3.72 23.98
N VAL A 43 9.41 -3.87 22.70
CA VAL A 43 9.82 -2.78 21.80
C VAL A 43 8.58 -2.24 21.08
N ALA A 44 8.45 -0.92 21.03
CA ALA A 44 7.41 -0.26 20.21
C ALA A 44 7.64 -0.53 18.72
N SER A 45 6.55 -0.57 17.96
CA SER A 45 6.55 -0.44 16.50
C SER A 45 5.99 0.92 16.13
N ASP A 46 6.18 1.30 14.89
CA ASP A 46 5.61 2.50 14.29
C ASP A 46 4.88 2.16 13.00
N VAL A 47 3.97 3.02 12.62
CA VAL A 47 3.37 3.09 11.29
C VAL A 47 3.83 4.39 10.65
N ASP A 48 4.16 4.32 9.36
CA ASP A 48 4.93 5.37 8.70
C ASP A 48 4.12 6.66 8.53
N VAL A 49 2.87 6.56 8.03
CA VAL A 49 1.99 7.72 7.83
C VAL A 49 0.58 7.41 8.32
N VAL A 50 -0.01 8.34 9.08
CA VAL A 50 -1.44 8.36 9.41
C VAL A 50 -2.05 9.64 8.86
N ALA A 51 -3.13 9.52 8.12
CA ALA A 51 -3.80 10.64 7.46
C ALA A 51 -5.28 10.71 7.85
N TYR A 52 -5.78 11.93 8.06
CA TYR A 52 -7.15 12.22 8.47
C TYR A 52 -7.78 13.27 7.55
N ASN A 53 -8.97 12.99 7.03
CA ASN A 53 -9.75 13.95 6.24
C ASN A 53 -11.12 14.18 6.89
N PRO A 54 -11.37 15.36 7.47
CA PRO A 54 -12.62 15.66 8.18
C PRO A 54 -13.85 15.68 7.26
N ASN A 55 -13.66 15.86 5.96
CA ASN A 55 -14.74 15.94 4.98
C ASN A 55 -15.22 14.57 4.48
N LEU A 56 -14.51 13.50 4.84
CA LEU A 56 -14.87 12.13 4.49
C LEU A 56 -15.51 11.42 5.68
N SER A 57 -16.07 10.24 5.43
CA SER A 57 -16.73 9.41 6.46
C SER A 57 -16.35 7.93 6.30
N GLY A 58 -16.62 7.15 7.36
CA GLY A 58 -16.31 5.72 7.38
C GLY A 58 -14.82 5.45 7.19
N VAL A 59 -14.48 4.31 6.61
CA VAL A 59 -13.08 3.84 6.48
C VAL A 59 -12.18 4.77 5.66
N GLN A 60 -12.77 5.68 4.88
CA GLN A 60 -11.99 6.62 4.07
C GLN A 60 -11.56 7.86 4.83
N ARG A 61 -12.18 8.16 5.99
CA ARG A 61 -11.83 9.33 6.81
C ARG A 61 -10.39 9.24 7.34
N VAL A 62 -9.97 8.05 7.70
CA VAL A 62 -8.60 7.77 8.17
C VAL A 62 -7.91 6.81 7.22
N VAL A 63 -6.73 7.18 6.76
CA VAL A 63 -5.85 6.33 5.97
C VAL A 63 -4.56 6.10 6.76
N VAL A 64 -4.22 4.85 6.96
CA VAL A 64 -3.00 4.43 7.67
C VAL A 64 -2.10 3.71 6.69
N VAL A 65 -0.86 4.17 6.54
CA VAL A 65 0.05 3.65 5.52
C VAL A 65 1.33 3.11 6.15
N SER A 66 1.66 1.87 5.79
CA SER A 66 2.97 1.28 6.06
C SER A 66 3.78 1.20 4.77
N CYS A 67 4.95 1.84 4.74
CA CYS A 67 5.80 1.96 3.57
C CYS A 67 6.79 0.80 3.46
N LYS A 68 6.93 0.23 2.26
CA LYS A 68 7.86 -0.85 1.95
C LYS A 68 8.67 -0.46 0.70
N SER A 69 9.69 0.36 0.89
CA SER A 69 10.56 0.93 -0.14
C SER A 69 11.51 -0.09 -0.78
N TRP A 70 11.09 -1.34 -0.92
CA TRP A 70 11.94 -2.40 -1.48
C TRP A 70 12.15 -2.21 -2.98
N GLN A 71 13.39 -1.93 -3.37
CA GLN A 71 13.75 -1.67 -4.76
C GLN A 71 13.46 -2.83 -5.73
N THR A 72 13.46 -4.07 -5.22
CA THR A 72 13.09 -5.25 -6.00
C THR A 72 11.58 -5.39 -6.23
N GLY A 73 10.77 -4.52 -5.59
CA GLY A 73 9.33 -4.59 -5.55
C GLY A 73 8.80 -5.56 -4.49
N PHE A 74 7.50 -5.51 -4.28
CA PHE A 74 6.75 -6.28 -3.30
C PHE A 74 5.97 -7.41 -4.00
N ASP A 75 6.32 -8.65 -3.71
CA ASP A 75 5.57 -9.82 -4.19
C ASP A 75 4.47 -10.18 -3.19
N ALA A 76 3.24 -9.76 -3.48
CA ALA A 76 2.08 -9.93 -2.60
C ALA A 76 1.75 -11.41 -2.35
N THR A 77 1.77 -12.22 -3.39
CA THR A 77 1.50 -13.67 -3.30
C THR A 77 2.54 -14.37 -2.41
N ALA A 78 3.83 -14.11 -2.67
CA ALA A 78 4.90 -14.72 -1.89
C ALA A 78 4.87 -14.28 -0.42
N LYS A 79 4.61 -12.99 -0.14
CA LYS A 79 4.55 -12.47 1.23
C LYS A 79 3.36 -13.02 2.02
N LEU A 80 2.21 -13.16 1.40
CA LEU A 80 1.05 -13.78 2.04
C LEU A 80 1.30 -15.27 2.34
N ALA A 81 1.94 -16.00 1.43
CA ALA A 81 2.35 -17.39 1.64
C ALA A 81 3.36 -17.54 2.79
N GLU A 82 4.31 -16.59 2.93
CA GLU A 82 5.23 -16.53 4.06
C GLU A 82 4.51 -16.26 5.38
N LEU A 83 3.52 -15.36 5.40
CA LEU A 83 2.69 -15.07 6.59
C LEU A 83 1.88 -16.28 7.02
N ARG A 84 1.26 -16.98 6.08
CA ARG A 84 0.50 -18.22 6.32
C ARG A 84 1.37 -19.43 6.69
N GLY A 85 2.69 -19.28 6.66
CA GLY A 85 3.64 -20.36 6.97
C GLY A 85 3.78 -21.43 5.87
N THR A 86 3.14 -21.25 4.72
CA THR A 86 3.24 -22.17 3.57
C THR A 86 4.56 -22.00 2.81
N LYS A 87 5.24 -20.86 3.02
CA LYS A 87 6.58 -20.58 2.52
C LYS A 87 7.47 -20.09 3.67
N LYS A 88 8.66 -20.65 3.79
CA LYS A 88 9.62 -20.22 4.84
C LYS A 88 10.48 -19.07 4.34
N ASN A 89 10.67 -18.05 5.18
CA ASN A 89 11.69 -17.02 4.99
C ASN A 89 12.88 -17.37 5.90
N PRO A 90 14.06 -17.73 5.34
CA PRO A 90 15.19 -18.20 6.14
C PRO A 90 15.87 -17.09 6.95
N LYS A 91 15.68 -15.81 6.59
CA LYS A 91 16.41 -14.68 7.19
C LYS A 91 15.68 -14.06 8.38
N ARG A 92 14.40 -13.78 8.23
CA ARG A 92 13.60 -13.10 9.26
C ARG A 92 12.12 -13.45 9.09
N PRO A 93 11.40 -13.78 10.16
CA PRO A 93 9.97 -14.04 10.07
C PRO A 93 9.20 -12.85 9.47
N THR A 94 8.44 -13.10 8.41
CA THR A 94 7.75 -12.05 7.63
C THR A 94 6.71 -11.31 8.47
N TRP A 95 6.07 -11.97 9.45
CA TRP A 95 5.11 -11.32 10.35
C TRP A 95 5.68 -10.11 11.11
N ARG A 96 6.99 -10.03 11.30
CA ARG A 96 7.63 -8.86 11.96
C ARG A 96 7.51 -7.56 11.15
N HIS A 97 7.27 -7.66 9.85
CA HIS A 97 7.03 -6.51 8.96
C HIS A 97 5.56 -6.15 8.84
N PHE A 98 4.65 -7.00 9.39
CA PHE A 98 3.20 -6.88 9.30
C PHE A 98 2.55 -7.30 10.61
N ARG A 99 3.19 -6.99 11.75
CA ARG A 99 2.73 -7.43 13.06
C ARG A 99 1.36 -6.88 13.41
N GLU A 100 1.08 -5.66 12.96
CA GLU A 100 -0.20 -4.96 13.12
C GLU A 100 -1.34 -5.59 12.30
N LEU A 101 -1.00 -6.37 11.27
CA LEU A 101 -1.96 -7.11 10.45
C LEU A 101 -2.10 -8.58 10.88
N TRP A 102 -1.02 -9.16 11.43
CA TRP A 102 -0.90 -10.62 11.56
C TRP A 102 -0.96 -11.13 13.00
N VAL A 103 -0.59 -10.32 13.98
CA VAL A 103 -0.44 -10.77 15.37
C VAL A 103 -1.46 -10.07 16.26
N PRO A 104 -2.48 -10.77 16.83
CA PRO A 104 -3.63 -10.16 17.52
C PRO A 104 -3.26 -9.11 18.57
N ARG A 105 -2.36 -9.39 19.48
CA ARG A 105 -1.92 -8.44 20.51
C ARG A 105 -1.31 -7.15 19.96
N TRP A 106 -0.65 -7.24 18.81
CA TRP A 106 -0.10 -6.07 18.10
C TRP A 106 -1.19 -5.31 17.36
N SER A 107 -2.12 -6.02 16.72
CA SER A 107 -3.25 -5.44 16.00
C SER A 107 -4.18 -4.68 16.94
N GLU A 108 -4.47 -5.23 18.12
CA GLU A 108 -5.27 -4.56 19.14
C GLU A 108 -4.61 -3.27 19.63
N GLY A 109 -3.33 -3.31 19.99
CA GLY A 109 -2.59 -2.12 20.43
C GLY A 109 -2.47 -1.07 19.33
N PHE A 110 -2.28 -1.50 18.10
CA PHE A 110 -2.26 -0.65 16.91
C PHE A 110 -3.61 0.07 16.72
N ARG A 111 -4.72 -0.66 16.69
CA ARG A 111 -6.07 -0.10 16.55
C ARG A 111 -6.39 0.88 17.67
N THR A 112 -6.10 0.54 18.92
CA THR A 112 -6.27 1.44 20.07
C THR A 112 -5.50 2.76 19.88
N GLN A 113 -4.26 2.68 19.36
CA GLN A 113 -3.46 3.87 19.09
C GLN A 113 -4.04 4.74 17.98
N ILE A 114 -4.53 4.13 16.88
CA ILE A 114 -5.15 4.88 15.78
C ILE A 114 -6.44 5.54 16.25
N GLU A 115 -7.30 4.81 16.96
CA GLU A 115 -8.53 5.35 17.52
C GLU A 115 -8.27 6.50 18.52
N ALA A 116 -7.28 6.35 19.40
CA ALA A 116 -6.89 7.42 20.33
C ALA A 116 -6.38 8.68 19.61
N LEU A 117 -5.72 8.52 18.46
CA LEU A 117 -5.19 9.63 17.68
C LEU A 117 -6.27 10.33 16.84
N THR A 118 -7.19 9.57 16.25
CA THR A 118 -8.12 10.07 15.22
C THR A 118 -9.57 10.13 15.67
N GLY A 119 -9.93 9.45 16.76
CA GLY A 119 -11.32 9.26 17.19
C GLY A 119 -12.10 8.23 16.37
N GLU A 120 -11.47 7.58 15.38
CA GLU A 120 -12.14 6.67 14.45
C GLU A 120 -11.70 5.22 14.70
N PRO A 121 -12.63 4.29 14.98
CA PRO A 121 -12.31 2.88 15.23
C PRO A 121 -12.04 2.08 13.96
N VAL A 122 -12.42 2.62 12.79
CA VAL A 122 -12.27 1.98 11.48
C VAL A 122 -11.51 2.89 10.52
N PHE A 123 -10.66 2.30 9.71
CA PHE A 123 -9.78 3.04 8.80
C PHE A 123 -9.42 2.23 7.56
N SER A 124 -8.83 2.92 6.59
CA SER A 124 -8.24 2.29 5.42
C SER A 124 -6.74 2.05 5.67
N TYR A 125 -6.33 0.80 5.81
CA TYR A 125 -4.91 0.43 5.91
C TYR A 125 -4.32 0.20 4.52
N ARG A 126 -3.21 0.85 4.21
CA ARG A 126 -2.52 0.74 2.92
C ARG A 126 -1.07 0.31 3.11
N ILE A 127 -0.61 -0.59 2.27
CA ILE A 127 0.80 -0.95 2.15
C ILE A 127 1.34 -0.21 0.92
N ALA A 128 2.12 0.85 1.15
CA ALA A 128 2.76 1.57 0.07
C ALA A 128 4.01 0.85 -0.41
N VAL A 129 4.12 0.64 -1.71
CA VAL A 129 5.20 -0.12 -2.33
C VAL A 129 5.74 0.57 -3.57
N THR A 130 7.03 0.37 -3.86
CA THR A 130 7.63 0.90 -5.09
C THR A 130 7.05 0.24 -6.34
N ARG A 131 6.82 -1.06 -6.29
CA ARG A 131 6.21 -1.85 -7.36
C ARG A 131 5.54 -3.09 -6.76
N LEU A 132 4.29 -3.33 -7.14
CA LEU A 132 3.52 -4.50 -6.76
C LEU A 132 3.72 -5.63 -7.76
N LYS A 133 3.91 -6.86 -7.26
CA LYS A 133 4.02 -8.09 -8.02
C LYS A 133 3.10 -9.15 -7.44
N GLY A 134 2.69 -10.09 -8.28
CA GLY A 134 1.80 -11.17 -7.87
C GLY A 134 0.37 -10.69 -7.62
N ASP A 135 -0.45 -11.58 -7.08
CA ASP A 135 -1.85 -11.30 -6.78
C ASP A 135 -1.97 -10.72 -5.35
N ALA A 136 -2.49 -9.50 -5.27
CA ALA A 136 -2.73 -8.78 -4.02
C ALA A 136 -4.18 -8.90 -3.52
N THR A 137 -5.10 -9.44 -4.34
CA THR A 137 -6.54 -9.51 -4.03
C THR A 137 -6.86 -10.38 -2.83
N ALA A 138 -5.98 -11.35 -2.54
CA ALA A 138 -6.12 -12.25 -1.40
C ALA A 138 -5.80 -11.60 -0.05
N TRP A 139 -5.15 -10.42 0.00
CA TRP A 139 -4.79 -9.76 1.27
C TRP A 139 -5.99 -9.23 2.04
N PRO A 140 -6.89 -8.40 1.44
CA PRO A 140 -8.08 -7.93 2.14
C PRO A 140 -9.04 -9.06 2.52
N GLU A 141 -8.97 -10.20 1.82
CA GLU A 141 -9.83 -11.36 2.05
C GLU A 141 -9.26 -12.37 3.05
N ASP A 142 -8.01 -12.19 3.48
CA ASP A 142 -7.38 -13.12 4.44
C ASP A 142 -8.10 -13.11 5.79
N PRO A 143 -8.51 -14.29 6.32
CA PRO A 143 -9.29 -14.37 7.54
C PRO A 143 -8.54 -13.86 8.78
N THR A 144 -7.20 -14.01 8.82
CA THR A 144 -6.38 -13.49 9.92
C THR A 144 -6.36 -11.96 9.90
N ILE A 145 -6.18 -11.36 8.73
CA ILE A 145 -6.18 -9.90 8.56
C ILE A 145 -7.56 -9.33 8.90
N LYS A 146 -8.65 -9.95 8.41
CA LYS A 146 -10.03 -9.53 8.74
C LYS A 146 -10.35 -9.62 10.23
N ALA A 147 -9.90 -10.68 10.88
CA ALA A 147 -10.09 -10.84 12.33
C ALA A 147 -9.32 -9.78 13.13
N ASN A 148 -8.11 -9.44 12.70
CA ASN A 148 -7.25 -8.49 13.37
C ASN A 148 -7.64 -7.02 13.12
N LEU A 149 -8.20 -6.70 11.96
CA LEU A 149 -8.67 -5.36 11.57
C LEU A 149 -10.16 -5.35 11.20
N PRO A 150 -11.06 -5.68 12.14
CA PRO A 150 -12.49 -5.76 11.87
C PRO A 150 -13.05 -4.39 11.45
N GLY A 151 -13.81 -4.36 10.36
CA GLY A 151 -14.42 -3.16 9.81
C GLY A 151 -13.47 -2.25 9.03
N CYS A 152 -12.16 -2.51 9.06
CA CYS A 152 -11.17 -1.76 8.29
C CYS A 152 -11.06 -2.31 6.86
N SER A 153 -10.58 -1.49 5.93
CA SER A 153 -10.17 -1.96 4.60
C SER A 153 -8.66 -2.11 4.52
N VAL A 154 -8.17 -3.12 3.80
CA VAL A 154 -6.75 -3.34 3.57
C VAL A 154 -6.46 -3.34 2.07
N GLY A 155 -5.38 -2.71 1.64
CA GLY A 155 -5.00 -2.67 0.24
C GLY A 155 -3.59 -2.15 0.03
N PHE A 156 -3.25 -1.93 -1.23
CA PHE A 156 -1.94 -1.46 -1.63
C PHE A 156 -2.02 -0.06 -2.25
N LEU A 157 -0.90 0.66 -2.20
CA LEU A 157 -0.63 1.88 -2.96
C LEU A 157 0.70 1.68 -3.67
N THR A 158 0.70 1.78 -4.98
CA THR A 158 1.95 1.71 -5.75
C THR A 158 2.52 3.12 -5.96
N LEU A 159 3.86 3.21 -6.07
CA LEU A 159 4.51 4.47 -6.41
C LEU A 159 3.97 5.03 -7.74
N GLU A 160 3.68 4.16 -8.70
CA GLU A 160 3.12 4.55 -10.01
C GLU A 160 1.77 5.22 -9.87
N GLU A 161 0.82 4.63 -9.10
CA GLU A 161 -0.51 5.20 -8.87
C GLU A 161 -0.45 6.54 -8.15
N MET A 162 0.39 6.63 -7.10
CA MET A 162 0.57 7.87 -6.35
C MET A 162 1.16 8.96 -7.24
N TRP A 163 2.21 8.63 -8.00
CA TRP A 163 2.89 9.56 -8.89
C TRP A 163 1.98 10.07 -10.00
N ALA A 164 1.24 9.18 -10.66
CA ALA A 164 0.27 9.56 -11.69
C ALA A 164 -0.78 10.54 -11.15
N THR A 165 -1.36 10.23 -9.97
CA THR A 165 -2.33 11.11 -9.31
C THR A 165 -1.73 12.49 -9.00
N MET A 166 -0.52 12.53 -8.44
CA MET A 166 0.15 13.80 -8.13
C MET A 166 0.42 14.63 -9.39
N LEU A 167 0.89 14.00 -10.47
CA LEU A 167 1.12 14.70 -11.75
C LEU A 167 -0.16 15.29 -12.32
N ASP A 168 -1.30 14.63 -12.18
CA ASP A 168 -2.59 15.14 -12.66
C ASP A 168 -3.07 16.37 -11.86
N GLU A 169 -2.86 16.35 -10.55
CA GLU A 169 -3.27 17.43 -9.65
C GLU A 169 -2.33 18.67 -9.69
N LEU A 170 -1.07 18.50 -10.11
CA LEU A 170 -0.09 19.58 -10.13
C LEU A 170 -0.42 20.65 -11.17
N THR A 171 -0.49 21.88 -10.67
CA THR A 171 -0.70 23.11 -11.47
C THR A 171 0.63 23.86 -11.68
N THR A 172 0.55 25.08 -12.20
CA THR A 172 1.70 26.00 -12.31
C THR A 172 2.04 26.70 -10.99
N THR A 173 1.16 26.64 -9.99
CA THR A 173 1.45 27.15 -8.64
C THR A 173 2.51 26.25 -8.00
N PRO A 174 3.60 26.84 -7.46
CA PRO A 174 4.66 26.05 -6.83
C PRO A 174 4.12 25.15 -5.71
N ALA A 175 4.42 23.87 -5.77
CA ALA A 175 4.07 22.93 -4.72
C ALA A 175 4.79 23.28 -3.41
N ALA A 176 4.17 22.99 -2.28
CA ALA A 176 4.72 23.25 -0.96
C ALA A 176 5.90 22.33 -0.63
N SER A 177 5.84 21.08 -1.08
CA SER A 177 6.85 20.06 -0.79
C SER A 177 7.97 20.01 -1.83
N GLU A 178 9.11 19.42 -1.45
CA GLU A 178 10.24 19.19 -2.36
C GLU A 178 9.89 18.15 -3.44
N ILE A 179 9.19 17.09 -3.06
CA ILE A 179 8.74 16.05 -3.99
C ILE A 179 7.75 16.62 -5.00
N GLY A 180 6.78 17.43 -4.54
CA GLY A 180 5.84 18.09 -5.43
C GLY A 180 6.52 19.05 -6.42
N ARG A 181 7.55 19.81 -5.97
CA ARG A 181 8.35 20.69 -6.85
C ARG A 181 9.15 19.88 -7.86
N LEU A 182 9.76 18.77 -7.45
CA LEU A 182 10.45 17.87 -8.37
C LEU A 182 9.48 17.30 -9.42
N ALA A 183 8.30 16.86 -8.99
CA ALA A 183 7.25 16.39 -9.90
C ALA A 183 6.82 17.45 -10.91
N GLN A 184 6.67 18.74 -10.49
CA GLN A 184 6.40 19.87 -11.39
C GLN A 184 7.50 20.07 -12.42
N LEU A 185 8.78 19.99 -12.02
CA LEU A 185 9.91 20.12 -12.93
C LEU A 185 9.94 18.97 -13.95
N LEU A 186 9.69 17.73 -13.52
CA LEU A 186 9.63 16.57 -14.40
C LEU A 186 8.46 16.68 -15.39
N LYS A 187 7.29 17.15 -14.92
CA LYS A 187 6.11 17.41 -15.76
C LYS A 187 6.42 18.49 -16.80
N ALA A 188 7.02 19.60 -16.40
CA ALA A 188 7.39 20.70 -17.30
C ALA A 188 8.45 20.29 -18.34
N ALA A 189 9.37 19.39 -17.96
CA ALA A 189 10.37 18.84 -18.86
C ALA A 189 9.84 17.73 -19.79
N GLY A 190 8.57 17.35 -19.69
CA GLY A 190 7.98 16.25 -20.45
C GLY A 190 8.43 14.86 -19.99
N LEU A 191 9.08 14.75 -18.82
CA LEU A 191 9.53 13.51 -18.21
C LEU A 191 8.41 12.90 -17.35
N THR A 192 7.20 12.83 -17.90
CA THR A 192 6.07 12.14 -17.28
C THR A 192 6.22 10.63 -17.41
N ALA A 193 5.52 9.86 -16.57
CA ALA A 193 5.55 8.42 -16.65
C ALA A 193 5.29 7.93 -18.09
N PRO A 194 5.97 6.89 -18.55
CA PRO A 194 5.72 6.36 -19.88
C PRO A 194 4.23 6.03 -19.99
N THR A 195 3.58 6.60 -20.99
CA THR A 195 2.22 6.22 -21.35
C THR A 195 2.23 4.71 -21.52
N VAL A 196 1.51 3.99 -20.68
CA VAL A 196 1.29 2.55 -20.87
C VAL A 196 0.60 2.44 -22.21
N VAL A 197 1.35 2.14 -23.26
CA VAL A 197 0.78 1.80 -24.56
C VAL A 197 0.00 0.54 -24.30
N ALA A 198 -1.33 0.64 -24.36
CA ALA A 198 -2.19 -0.52 -24.27
C ALA A 198 -1.66 -1.59 -25.24
N PRO A 199 -1.56 -2.85 -24.84
CA PRO A 199 -1.14 -3.90 -25.76
C PRO A 199 -2.03 -3.83 -27.00
N PRO A 200 -1.47 -4.00 -28.21
CA PRO A 200 -2.25 -3.97 -29.44
C PRO A 200 -3.43 -4.90 -29.29
N ALA A 201 -4.61 -4.41 -29.65
CA ALA A 201 -5.84 -5.21 -29.64
C ALA A 201 -5.58 -6.52 -30.37
N ALA A 202 -5.98 -7.64 -29.77
CA ALA A 202 -5.88 -8.96 -30.38
C ALA A 202 -6.59 -8.89 -31.75
N PRO A 203 -6.01 -9.47 -32.79
CA PRO A 203 -6.66 -9.53 -34.11
C PRO A 203 -8.05 -10.17 -33.97
N PRO A 204 -9.04 -9.69 -34.74
CA PRO A 204 -10.39 -10.23 -34.67
C PRO A 204 -10.36 -11.73 -35.00
N PRO A 205 -11.14 -12.57 -34.29
CA PRO A 205 -11.26 -13.96 -34.62
C PRO A 205 -11.94 -14.10 -35.96
N GLY A 206 -11.27 -14.70 -36.94
CA GLY A 206 -11.88 -15.12 -38.18
C GLY A 206 -11.35 -14.47 -39.45
N SER A 207 -10.19 -14.92 -39.89
CA SER A 207 -9.79 -14.87 -41.28
C SER A 207 -8.98 -16.14 -41.64
N ASP A 208 -9.49 -17.29 -41.29
CA ASP A 208 -9.09 -18.49 -42.00
C ASP A 208 -9.93 -18.55 -43.28
N ALA A 209 -9.38 -17.94 -44.31
CA ALA A 209 -9.86 -18.02 -45.63
C ALA A 209 -9.57 -19.43 -46.19
N ALA A 210 -10.60 -20.04 -46.65
CA ALA A 210 -10.65 -21.11 -47.62
C ALA A 210 -9.30 -21.43 -48.30
N ALA A 211 -8.77 -22.61 -48.01
CA ALA A 211 -7.81 -23.27 -48.90
C ALA A 211 -8.61 -24.01 -49.96
N ASP A 212 -8.37 -23.63 -51.19
CA ASP A 212 -8.87 -24.23 -52.41
C ASP A 212 -8.55 -25.72 -52.43
N GLU A 213 -9.58 -26.56 -52.56
CA GLU A 213 -9.48 -27.89 -53.12
C GLU A 213 -9.24 -27.75 -54.64
N GLU A 214 -8.00 -27.89 -55.08
CA GLU A 214 -7.71 -28.27 -56.46
C GLU A 214 -7.74 -29.78 -56.53
N ASP A 215 -8.82 -30.25 -57.16
CA ASP A 215 -8.99 -31.55 -57.82
C ASP A 215 -7.97 -31.67 -58.93
N ASP A 216 -7.18 -32.74 -58.93
CA ASP A 216 -6.48 -33.18 -60.14
C ASP A 216 -6.46 -34.72 -60.25
N GLY A 217 -6.95 -35.19 -61.36
CA GLY A 217 -7.30 -36.41 -61.99
C GLY A 217 -6.36 -37.62 -62.02
#